data_4f8fe66b099e3aa3beaf58eca8b6143b
#
_entry.id   4f8fe66b099e3aa3beaf58eca8b6143b
#
_cell.length_a   1.000
_cell.length_b   1.000
_cell.length_c   1.000
_cell.angle_alpha   90.00
_cell.angle_beta   90.00
_cell.angle_gamma   90.00
#
_symmetry.space_group_name_H-M   'P 1'
#
loop_
_entity.id
_entity.type
_entity.pdbx_description
1 polymer ?
#
loop_
_entity_poly.entity_id
_entity_poly.type
_entity_poly.pdbx_seq_one_letter_code
_entity_poly.pdbx_strand_id
1 'polypeptide(L)'
;MSERSAADAGTPQPLGMPATDFTSHQLREARARAVSLAAKNERLVAALGTARERIVELGQQLDAVTHPPVTLGLLTGLPRTRGAAGDTGDAVDAVEAAQPREVAVSLSGRQMLLHVHPGVDDTELQVGRRVAVNDQMLVVAALPEPCTGEAVTLEERLDDARVLVTTGAGSTRILTLSSALGRIAGTGEGIKPGDTLAADLRADVATALIERTSVEQLVVAETPDVSWADIGGLGPQIEQIRDALELPFTHPELFHAYGLRAPKGLLLYGPPGCGKTLIAKAVATSLADSPSASGITGRPPAFLNIKGPELLSKFVGETERQIRAIFDQARKAAAEDRPVVIFFDEMEALFRTRGTGVSSDVETMIVPQVLAEIDGVESLRNVVIIGASNREDMIDPAILRPGRLDVKIRINRPDAAAAEEILARHLTANLPLDPTELAAHGGDREATAASLRRVVVEALYARNEATAVLEITEAHTVSGASTRVLHLADLTSGAMLAAIVSRAKTASIKDELAGGAGGLSAARLRSAVETEARQNEEITGATTPEGWARLIGTRTSQILSVRRLGKEST
;
A
#
# COMPACT_ATOMS: atom_id res chain seq x y z
N MET A 1 -35.42 -32.50 80.05
CA MET A 1 -36.16 -32.65 81.31
C MET A 1 -37.47 -33.28 80.94
N SER A 2 -37.52 -34.51 81.24
CA SER A 2 -38.34 -35.15 82.34
C SER A 2 -39.72 -35.42 81.82
N GLU A 3 -39.97 -36.64 81.51
CA GLU A 3 -40.38 -37.80 82.34
C GLU A 3 -41.88 -37.91 82.51
N ARG A 4 -42.34 -39.08 82.08
CA ARG A 4 -43.04 -40.19 82.82
C ARG A 4 -44.54 -39.94 82.98
N SER A 5 -45.41 -40.88 82.97
CA SER A 5 -45.42 -42.32 83.15
C SER A 5 -46.86 -42.82 83.06
N ALA A 6 -47.04 -43.92 82.44
CA ALA A 6 -47.60 -45.17 82.90
C ALA A 6 -49.11 -45.35 83.09
N ALA A 7 -49.55 -46.40 82.49
CA ALA A 7 -50.35 -47.61 82.99
C ALA A 7 -51.87 -47.41 83.09
N ASP A 8 -52.75 -48.29 82.86
CA ASP A 8 -52.77 -49.77 82.72
C ASP A 8 -54.15 -50.21 82.24
N ALA A 9 -54.19 -51.43 81.73
CA ALA A 9 -55.26 -52.44 81.82
C ALA A 9 -56.55 -52.35 80.99
N GLY A 10 -56.71 -53.36 80.19
CA GLY A 10 -58.05 -53.93 79.94
C GLY A 10 -58.28 -54.47 78.52
N THR A 11 -57.85 -55.70 78.26
CA THR A 11 -58.32 -56.56 77.16
C THR A 11 -59.79 -56.89 77.26
N PRO A 12 -60.57 -57.16 76.19
CA PRO A 12 -60.38 -58.37 75.39
C PRO A 12 -60.58 -58.16 73.85
N GLN A 13 -59.99 -59.08 73.13
CA GLN A 13 -60.25 -59.36 71.71
C GLN A 13 -61.71 -59.72 71.43
N PRO A 14 -62.21 -59.54 70.18
CA PRO A 14 -61.97 -60.59 69.19
C PRO A 14 -61.91 -60.12 67.67
N LEU A 15 -61.39 -61.05 66.89
CA LEU A 15 -61.67 -61.38 65.50
C LEU A 15 -61.11 -60.48 64.41
N GLY A 16 -60.00 -60.90 63.90
CA GLY A 16 -59.62 -61.23 62.57
C GLY A 16 -60.24 -60.50 61.37
N MET A 17 -59.43 -59.54 60.79
CA MET A 17 -59.46 -59.34 59.37
C MET A 17 -57.99 -59.26 58.88
N PRO A 18 -57.67 -59.80 57.70
CA PRO A 18 -56.25 -59.96 57.27
C PRO A 18 -55.57 -58.63 56.97
N ALA A 19 -54.40 -58.40 57.56
CA ALA A 19 -53.56 -57.22 57.46
C ALA A 19 -53.11 -56.90 56.02
N THR A 20 -53.39 -57.75 55.06
CA THR A 20 -53.02 -57.59 53.63
C THR A 20 -53.94 -56.66 52.82
N ASP A 21 -55.17 -56.44 53.25
CA ASP A 21 -56.14 -55.62 52.50
C ASP A 21 -56.01 -54.14 52.84
N PHE A 22 -55.59 -53.80 54.05
CA PHE A 22 -55.41 -52.42 54.52
C PHE A 22 -54.15 -51.76 53.85
N THR A 23 -53.11 -52.53 53.77
CA THR A 23 -51.85 -52.05 53.08
C THR A 23 -52.03 -51.90 51.58
N SER A 24 -52.82 -52.79 50.96
CA SER A 24 -53.13 -52.69 49.51
C SER A 24 -54.04 -51.48 49.19
N HIS A 25 -54.92 -51.11 50.10
CA HIS A 25 -55.78 -49.94 49.98
C HIS A 25 -54.95 -48.64 50.14
N GLN A 26 -54.09 -48.54 51.14
CA GLN A 26 -53.19 -47.43 51.38
C GLN A 26 -52.22 -47.27 50.22
N LEU A 27 -51.69 -48.33 49.62
CA LEU A 27 -50.81 -48.30 48.47
C LEU A 27 -51.53 -47.79 47.22
N ARG A 28 -52.79 -48.16 46.99
CA ARG A 28 -53.60 -47.61 45.88
C ARG A 28 -53.93 -46.17 46.11
N GLU A 29 -54.24 -45.73 47.31
CA GLU A 29 -54.50 -44.33 47.62
C GLU A 29 -53.25 -43.47 47.50
N ALA A 30 -52.07 -43.95 47.92
CA ALA A 30 -50.79 -43.29 47.75
C ALA A 30 -50.41 -43.17 46.28
N ARG A 31 -50.63 -44.23 45.49
CA ARG A 31 -50.42 -44.18 44.03
C ARG A 31 -51.37 -43.20 43.34
N ALA A 32 -52.63 -43.15 43.70
CA ALA A 32 -53.60 -42.20 43.16
C ALA A 32 -53.23 -40.76 43.53
N ARG A 33 -52.73 -40.51 44.75
CA ARG A 33 -52.20 -39.19 45.14
C ARG A 33 -50.95 -38.85 44.42
N ALA A 34 -50.03 -39.80 44.20
CA ALA A 34 -48.79 -39.55 43.40
C ALA A 34 -49.11 -39.21 41.95
N VAL A 35 -50.02 -39.90 41.28
CA VAL A 35 -50.49 -39.60 39.95
C VAL A 35 -51.16 -38.22 39.89
N SER A 36 -52.01 -37.89 40.86
CA SER A 36 -52.65 -36.56 40.95
C SER A 36 -51.64 -35.45 41.18
N LEU A 37 -50.60 -35.66 41.99
CA LEU A 37 -49.52 -34.73 42.24
C LEU A 37 -48.63 -34.58 41.01
N ALA A 38 -48.33 -35.68 40.30
CA ALA A 38 -47.60 -35.63 39.04
C ALA A 38 -48.33 -34.77 37.95
N ALA A 39 -49.63 -35.02 37.79
CA ALA A 39 -50.49 -34.25 36.91
C ALA A 39 -50.57 -32.74 37.28
N LYS A 40 -50.59 -32.45 38.59
CA LYS A 40 -50.52 -31.05 39.07
C LYS A 40 -49.17 -30.44 38.81
N ASN A 41 -48.08 -31.16 38.99
CA ASN A 41 -46.74 -30.70 38.71
C ASN A 41 -46.56 -30.42 37.21
N GLU A 42 -47.04 -31.32 36.35
CA GLU A 42 -47.01 -31.06 34.90
C GLU A 42 -47.77 -29.78 34.49
N ARG A 43 -48.98 -29.60 35.10
CA ARG A 43 -49.74 -28.34 34.84
C ARG A 43 -49.06 -27.11 35.40
N LEU A 44 -48.40 -27.21 36.56
CA LEU A 44 -47.63 -26.07 37.08
C LEU A 44 -46.39 -25.75 36.25
N VAL A 45 -45.67 -26.77 35.77
CA VAL A 45 -44.53 -26.60 34.88
C VAL A 45 -44.96 -25.95 33.55
N ALA A 46 -46.09 -26.43 32.98
CA ALA A 46 -46.64 -25.83 31.77
C ALA A 46 -47.08 -24.38 32.01
N ALA A 47 -47.74 -24.07 33.12
CA ALA A 47 -48.16 -22.72 33.48
C ALA A 47 -46.94 -21.78 33.74
N LEU A 48 -45.88 -22.30 34.36
CA LEU A 48 -44.61 -21.56 34.52
C LEU A 48 -43.92 -21.29 33.18
N GLY A 49 -43.95 -22.24 32.23
CA GLY A 49 -43.45 -22.06 30.87
C GLY A 49 -44.17 -20.92 30.15
N THR A 50 -45.51 -20.98 30.14
CA THR A 50 -46.32 -19.90 29.49
C THR A 50 -46.18 -18.54 30.19
N ALA A 51 -46.05 -18.51 31.51
CA ALA A 51 -45.79 -17.27 32.24
C ALA A 51 -44.40 -16.69 31.90
N ARG A 52 -43.41 -17.55 31.75
CA ARG A 52 -42.04 -17.14 31.37
C ARG A 52 -41.98 -16.58 29.94
N GLU A 53 -42.64 -17.24 28.99
CA GLU A 53 -42.80 -16.75 27.63
C GLU A 53 -43.48 -15.37 27.58
N ARG A 54 -44.53 -15.21 28.38
CA ARG A 54 -45.27 -13.95 28.48
C ARG A 54 -44.44 -12.82 29.09
N ILE A 55 -43.61 -13.13 30.09
CA ILE A 55 -42.68 -12.14 30.67
C ILE A 55 -41.62 -11.71 29.65
N VAL A 56 -41.07 -12.63 28.84
CA VAL A 56 -40.13 -12.31 27.79
C VAL A 56 -40.79 -11.45 26.70
N GLU A 57 -42.01 -11.82 26.27
CA GLU A 57 -42.77 -11.05 25.29
C GLU A 57 -43.11 -9.64 25.79
N LEU A 58 -43.57 -9.50 27.03
CA LEU A 58 -43.83 -8.21 27.67
C LEU A 58 -42.53 -7.41 27.86
N GLY A 59 -41.40 -8.06 28.15
CA GLY A 59 -40.09 -7.42 28.23
C GLY A 59 -39.67 -6.84 26.87
N GLN A 60 -39.84 -7.61 25.78
CA GLN A 60 -39.57 -7.12 24.43
C GLN A 60 -40.50 -5.98 24.00
N GLN A 61 -41.79 -6.05 24.36
CA GLN A 61 -42.75 -4.97 24.10
C GLN A 61 -42.39 -3.69 24.88
N LEU A 62 -41.97 -3.85 26.14
CA LEU A 62 -41.54 -2.71 26.97
C LEU A 62 -40.25 -2.08 26.41
N ASP A 63 -39.32 -2.91 25.98
CA ASP A 63 -38.03 -2.45 25.37
C ASP A 63 -38.28 -1.68 24.08
N ALA A 64 -39.20 -2.13 23.22
CA ALA A 64 -39.61 -1.43 22.01
C ALA A 64 -40.33 -0.10 22.28
N VAL A 65 -41.00 0.05 23.40
CA VAL A 65 -41.69 1.28 23.82
C VAL A 65 -40.73 2.26 24.52
N THR A 66 -39.75 1.73 25.26
CA THR A 66 -38.75 2.56 25.96
C THR A 66 -37.63 3.05 25.07
N HIS A 67 -37.39 2.41 23.89
CA HIS A 67 -36.40 2.80 22.91
C HIS A 67 -37.08 3.14 21.56
N PRO A 68 -37.80 4.25 21.45
CA PRO A 68 -38.41 4.65 20.20
C PRO A 68 -37.31 4.93 19.15
N PRO A 69 -37.62 4.82 17.86
CA PRO A 69 -36.67 5.15 16.80
C PRO A 69 -36.12 6.58 17.00
N VAL A 70 -34.80 6.72 16.92
CA VAL A 70 -34.12 8.01 17.07
C VAL A 70 -33.60 8.51 15.73
N THR A 71 -33.68 9.80 15.52
CA THR A 71 -33.07 10.46 14.35
C THR A 71 -31.64 10.88 14.69
N LEU A 72 -30.69 10.64 13.77
CA LEU A 72 -29.32 11.04 13.97
C LEU A 72 -29.08 12.45 13.44
N GLY A 73 -28.49 13.30 14.29
CA GLY A 73 -28.06 14.65 13.94
C GLY A 73 -26.58 14.84 14.21
N LEU A 74 -25.98 15.91 13.67
CA LEU A 74 -24.62 16.35 13.94
C LEU A 74 -24.64 17.59 14.81
N LEU A 75 -23.85 17.59 15.89
CA LEU A 75 -23.76 18.72 16.79
C LEU A 75 -22.87 19.82 16.18
N THR A 76 -23.44 21.00 15.97
CA THR A 76 -22.79 22.14 15.30
C THR A 76 -22.43 23.28 16.27
N GLY A 77 -23.00 23.28 17.48
CA GLY A 77 -22.71 24.30 18.50
C GLY A 77 -22.76 23.75 19.90
N LEU A 78 -21.95 24.34 20.77
CA LEU A 78 -21.83 23.95 22.19
C LEU A 78 -23.10 24.28 23.00
N PRO A 79 -23.34 23.57 24.11
CA PRO A 79 -24.48 23.82 25.00
C PRO A 79 -24.49 25.26 25.48
N ARG A 80 -25.66 25.90 25.42
CA ARG A 80 -25.91 27.23 26.00
C ARG A 80 -26.97 27.11 27.06
N THR A 81 -26.69 27.71 28.24
CA THR A 81 -27.72 27.94 29.25
C THR A 81 -28.48 29.21 28.89
N ARG A 82 -29.81 29.14 28.82
CA ARG A 82 -30.66 30.28 28.53
C ARG A 82 -30.64 31.22 29.75
N GLY A 83 -29.70 32.16 29.80
CA GLY A 83 -29.58 33.06 30.93
C GLY A 83 -28.39 34.02 30.94
N ALA A 84 -27.44 33.86 30.02
CA ALA A 84 -26.26 34.73 29.95
C ALA A 84 -26.39 35.80 28.85
N ALA A 85 -27.43 36.61 28.89
CA ALA A 85 -27.48 37.85 28.13
C ALA A 85 -28.09 38.97 29.03
N GLY A 86 -27.19 39.75 29.61
CA GLY A 86 -27.55 41.07 30.18
C GLY A 86 -27.62 41.18 31.70
N ASP A 87 -26.57 41.72 32.25
CA ASP A 87 -26.50 42.79 33.27
C ASP A 87 -26.74 42.48 34.76
N THR A 88 -25.72 42.82 35.49
CA THR A 88 -25.62 43.38 36.85
C THR A 88 -26.56 42.93 37.98
N GLY A 89 -25.95 42.36 39.00
CA GLY A 89 -26.25 42.69 40.38
C GLY A 89 -27.22 41.83 41.14
N ASP A 90 -26.71 41.24 42.18
CA ASP A 90 -27.30 40.69 43.41
C ASP A 90 -27.49 39.17 43.47
N ALA A 91 -26.58 38.62 44.25
CA ALA A 91 -26.67 37.27 44.79
C ALA A 91 -27.82 37.20 45.82
N VAL A 92 -28.80 36.34 45.56
CA VAL A 92 -29.64 35.74 46.60
C VAL A 92 -29.93 34.28 46.17
N ASP A 93 -29.68 33.38 47.11
CA ASP A 93 -29.91 31.95 47.06
C ASP A 93 -31.16 31.54 46.27
N ALA A 94 -31.00 30.92 45.12
CA ALA A 94 -32.08 30.26 44.41
C ALA A 94 -31.63 28.82 44.13
N VAL A 95 -32.37 27.91 44.72
CA VAL A 95 -32.46 26.46 44.45
C VAL A 95 -32.16 26.18 42.98
N GLU A 96 -31.17 25.37 42.75
CA GLU A 96 -30.68 24.86 41.44
C GLU A 96 -31.80 24.08 40.73
N ALA A 97 -32.76 24.77 40.16
CA ALA A 97 -33.67 24.20 39.18
C ALA A 97 -32.84 24.08 37.87
N ALA A 98 -32.54 22.86 37.45
CA ALA A 98 -31.79 22.54 36.24
C ALA A 98 -32.39 23.30 35.04
N GLN A 99 -31.69 24.36 34.62
CA GLN A 99 -32.12 25.17 33.46
C GLN A 99 -32.02 24.31 32.21
N PRO A 100 -32.99 24.36 31.28
CA PRO A 100 -32.97 23.59 30.08
C PRO A 100 -31.75 23.94 29.23
N ARG A 101 -30.89 22.97 28.98
CA ARG A 101 -29.69 23.09 28.14
C ARG A 101 -30.09 22.96 26.68
N GLU A 102 -29.69 23.90 25.85
CA GLU A 102 -29.95 23.90 24.41
C GLU A 102 -28.65 23.72 23.63
N VAL A 103 -28.68 22.90 22.58
CA VAL A 103 -27.56 22.65 21.65
C VAL A 103 -27.98 22.87 20.22
N ALA A 104 -27.05 23.36 19.39
CA ALA A 104 -27.29 23.48 17.96
C ALA A 104 -26.96 22.15 17.25
N VAL A 105 -27.94 21.60 16.57
CA VAL A 105 -27.85 20.31 15.84
C VAL A 105 -28.25 20.48 14.40
N SER A 106 -27.49 19.90 13.48
CA SER A 106 -27.88 19.76 12.08
C SER A 106 -28.62 18.43 11.87
N LEU A 107 -29.89 18.51 11.57
CA LEU A 107 -30.76 17.37 11.22
C LEU A 107 -31.10 17.43 9.74
N SER A 108 -30.63 16.47 8.95
CA SER A 108 -30.86 16.40 7.50
C SER A 108 -30.55 17.71 6.74
N GLY A 109 -29.50 18.44 7.18
CA GLY A 109 -29.06 19.70 6.57
C GLY A 109 -29.82 20.95 7.08
N ARG A 110 -30.68 20.84 8.09
CA ARG A 110 -31.32 21.98 8.77
C ARG A 110 -30.71 22.16 10.14
N GLN A 111 -30.27 23.36 10.46
CA GLN A 111 -29.78 23.70 11.80
C GLN A 111 -30.97 24.02 12.71
N MET A 112 -30.99 23.38 13.87
CA MET A 112 -32.03 23.48 14.88
C MET A 112 -31.41 23.60 16.26
N LEU A 113 -32.07 24.37 17.15
CA LEU A 113 -31.75 24.41 18.57
C LEU A 113 -32.64 23.37 19.26
N LEU A 114 -32.05 22.40 19.94
CA LEU A 114 -32.73 21.31 20.60
C LEU A 114 -32.37 21.29 22.10
N HIS A 115 -33.34 20.90 22.92
CA HIS A 115 -33.08 20.65 24.33
C HIS A 115 -32.33 19.34 24.53
N VAL A 116 -31.53 19.29 25.58
CA VAL A 116 -30.75 18.13 25.98
C VAL A 116 -31.43 17.42 27.16
N HIS A 117 -31.57 16.10 27.05
CA HIS A 117 -32.07 15.29 28.16
C HIS A 117 -31.13 15.40 29.39
N PRO A 118 -31.66 15.52 30.63
CA PRO A 118 -30.82 15.67 31.83
C PRO A 118 -29.80 14.56 32.07
N GLY A 119 -30.04 13.37 31.53
CA GLY A 119 -29.13 12.21 31.64
C GLY A 119 -27.95 12.22 30.66
N VAL A 120 -27.80 13.22 29.79
CA VAL A 120 -26.66 13.34 28.86
C VAL A 120 -25.61 14.22 29.51
N ASP A 121 -24.35 13.74 29.56
CA ASP A 121 -23.23 14.47 30.15
C ASP A 121 -22.76 15.59 29.20
N ASP A 122 -22.51 16.78 29.74
CA ASP A 122 -21.98 17.94 29.00
C ASP A 122 -20.60 17.68 28.37
N THR A 123 -19.80 16.83 28.97
CA THR A 123 -18.48 16.45 28.45
C THR A 123 -18.56 15.66 27.15
N GLU A 124 -19.70 15.01 26.89
CA GLU A 124 -19.95 14.28 25.67
C GLU A 124 -20.49 15.15 24.53
N LEU A 125 -21.04 16.32 24.85
CA LEU A 125 -21.61 17.27 23.87
C LEU A 125 -20.50 18.13 23.25
N GLN A 126 -19.83 17.60 22.23
CA GLN A 126 -18.75 18.26 21.51
C GLN A 126 -19.15 18.50 20.05
N VAL A 127 -18.72 19.64 19.50
CA VAL A 127 -18.96 19.95 18.07
C VAL A 127 -18.35 18.87 17.19
N GLY A 128 -19.12 18.39 16.22
CA GLY A 128 -18.73 17.32 15.31
C GLY A 128 -19.17 15.91 15.75
N ARG A 129 -19.66 15.73 16.99
CA ARG A 129 -20.24 14.45 17.42
C ARG A 129 -21.67 14.25 16.89
N ARG A 130 -22.02 13.00 16.65
CA ARG A 130 -23.40 12.63 16.36
C ARG A 130 -24.22 12.64 17.63
N VAL A 131 -25.48 13.01 17.51
CA VAL A 131 -26.45 12.97 18.60
C VAL A 131 -27.71 12.23 18.15
N ALA A 132 -28.29 11.47 19.08
CA ALA A 132 -29.57 10.80 18.91
C ALA A 132 -30.68 11.73 19.38
N VAL A 133 -31.66 11.99 18.52
CA VAL A 133 -32.80 12.87 18.78
C VAL A 133 -34.08 12.05 18.71
N ASN A 134 -34.92 12.12 19.74
CA ASN A 134 -36.20 11.43 19.77
C ASN A 134 -37.30 12.20 18.99
N ASP A 135 -38.50 11.62 18.91
CA ASP A 135 -39.65 12.21 18.24
C ASP A 135 -40.13 13.54 18.87
N GLN A 136 -39.77 13.81 20.12
CA GLN A 136 -40.05 15.06 20.83
C GLN A 136 -38.98 16.13 20.58
N MET A 137 -38.04 15.88 19.64
CA MET A 137 -36.94 16.79 19.32
C MET A 137 -36.01 17.05 20.52
N LEU A 138 -35.80 16.03 21.36
CA LEU A 138 -34.91 16.07 22.52
C LEU A 138 -33.67 15.23 22.23
N VAL A 139 -32.50 15.76 22.53
CA VAL A 139 -31.22 15.01 22.44
C VAL A 139 -31.14 14.04 23.61
N VAL A 140 -31.16 12.75 23.32
CA VAL A 140 -31.19 11.67 24.31
C VAL A 140 -29.87 10.96 24.51
N ALA A 141 -28.95 11.02 23.55
CA ALA A 141 -27.62 10.45 23.67
C ALA A 141 -26.62 11.16 22.75
N ALA A 142 -25.36 11.22 23.17
CA ALA A 142 -24.22 11.58 22.32
C ALA A 142 -23.58 10.32 21.78
N LEU A 143 -23.20 10.33 20.50
CA LEU A 143 -22.57 9.24 19.77
C LEU A 143 -21.17 9.66 19.32
N PRO A 144 -20.30 8.71 18.92
CA PRO A 144 -18.98 9.03 18.39
C PRO A 144 -19.03 9.94 17.15
N GLU A 145 -17.94 10.64 16.88
CA GLU A 145 -17.79 11.42 15.65
C GLU A 145 -17.90 10.52 14.41
N PRO A 146 -18.51 11.00 13.31
CA PRO A 146 -18.59 10.24 12.08
C PRO A 146 -17.20 10.17 11.43
N CYS A 147 -16.76 8.96 11.09
CA CYS A 147 -15.54 8.73 10.30
C CYS A 147 -15.80 8.83 8.78
N THR A 148 -17.02 9.16 8.36
CA THR A 148 -17.45 9.23 6.95
C THR A 148 -17.97 10.63 6.63
N GLY A 149 -17.67 11.10 5.42
CA GLY A 149 -18.09 12.42 4.95
C GLY A 149 -17.56 12.67 3.54
N GLU A 150 -17.76 13.86 3.01
CA GLU A 150 -17.13 14.29 1.77
C GLU A 150 -15.68 14.68 2.02
N ALA A 151 -14.78 14.26 1.13
CA ALA A 151 -13.38 14.64 1.19
C ALA A 151 -13.20 16.08 0.69
N VAL A 152 -12.66 16.95 1.54
CA VAL A 152 -12.36 18.35 1.22
C VAL A 152 -10.89 18.65 1.46
N THR A 153 -10.30 19.56 0.69
CA THR A 153 -8.89 19.96 0.86
C THR A 153 -8.83 21.26 1.65
N LEU A 154 -8.03 21.27 2.71
CA LEU A 154 -7.76 22.45 3.50
C LEU A 154 -6.92 23.46 2.70
N GLU A 155 -7.41 24.65 2.48
CA GLU A 155 -6.67 25.75 1.84
C GLU A 155 -5.97 26.63 2.88
N GLU A 156 -6.73 27.08 3.89
CA GLU A 156 -6.24 28.00 4.89
C GLU A 156 -6.99 27.80 6.22
N ARG A 157 -6.28 28.00 7.32
CA ARG A 157 -6.88 28.09 8.65
C ARG A 157 -7.22 29.55 8.96
N LEU A 158 -8.50 29.84 9.13
CA LEU A 158 -8.95 31.21 9.40
C LEU A 158 -8.80 31.60 10.87
N ASP A 159 -9.13 30.67 11.77
CA ASP A 159 -8.98 30.79 13.21
C ASP A 159 -8.91 29.40 13.89
N ASP A 160 -9.02 29.36 15.22
CA ASP A 160 -8.92 28.10 15.99
C ASP A 160 -10.08 27.13 15.73
N ALA A 161 -11.21 27.63 15.21
CA ALA A 161 -12.41 26.85 15.00
C ALA A 161 -12.83 26.75 13.53
N ARG A 162 -12.31 27.60 12.63
CA ARG A 162 -12.77 27.68 11.24
C ARG A 162 -11.64 27.54 10.23
N VAL A 163 -11.99 26.86 9.16
CA VAL A 163 -11.07 26.58 8.04
C VAL A 163 -11.71 26.90 6.71
N LEU A 164 -10.90 27.35 5.76
CA LEU A 164 -11.27 27.51 4.36
C LEU A 164 -10.90 26.21 3.64
N VAL A 165 -11.84 25.59 2.95
CA VAL A 165 -11.63 24.33 2.25
C VAL A 165 -12.13 24.39 0.82
N THR A 166 -11.52 23.60 -0.07
CA THR A 166 -11.99 23.37 -1.43
C THR A 166 -12.62 21.99 -1.52
N THR A 167 -13.86 21.94 -2.02
CA THR A 167 -14.62 20.71 -2.24
C THR A 167 -14.16 20.00 -3.51
N GLY A 168 -14.51 18.71 -3.67
CA GLY A 168 -14.23 17.94 -4.89
C GLY A 168 -14.77 18.56 -6.19
N ALA A 169 -15.80 19.41 -6.10
CA ALA A 169 -16.37 20.16 -7.22
C ALA A 169 -15.63 21.49 -7.50
N GLY A 170 -14.54 21.80 -6.79
CA GLY A 170 -13.77 23.03 -6.97
C GLY A 170 -14.39 24.28 -6.31
N SER A 171 -15.47 24.15 -5.54
CA SER A 171 -16.04 25.28 -4.80
C SER A 171 -15.36 25.44 -3.43
N THR A 172 -15.10 26.70 -3.05
CA THR A 172 -14.50 27.03 -1.76
C THR A 172 -15.59 27.24 -0.71
N ARG A 173 -15.41 26.69 0.50
CA ARG A 173 -16.34 26.80 1.63
C ARG A 173 -15.59 27.04 2.94
N ILE A 174 -16.28 27.67 3.91
CA ILE A 174 -15.79 27.80 5.27
C ILE A 174 -16.48 26.74 6.11
N LEU A 175 -15.70 25.89 6.77
CA LEU A 175 -16.19 24.87 7.67
C LEU A 175 -15.73 25.13 9.10
N THR A 176 -16.54 24.65 10.06
CA THR A 176 -16.17 24.62 11.48
C THR A 176 -15.41 23.32 11.76
N LEU A 177 -14.31 23.39 12.50
CA LEU A 177 -13.60 22.20 12.96
C LEU A 177 -14.39 21.50 14.07
N SER A 178 -14.45 20.16 14.03
CA SER A 178 -14.90 19.40 15.19
C SER A 178 -13.98 19.62 16.38
N SER A 179 -14.49 19.37 17.59
CA SER A 179 -13.69 19.54 18.81
C SER A 179 -12.46 18.64 18.83
N ALA A 180 -12.49 17.48 18.17
CA ALA A 180 -11.32 16.61 18.03
C ALA A 180 -10.29 17.19 17.08
N LEU A 181 -10.70 17.67 15.91
CA LEU A 181 -9.81 18.33 14.95
C LEU A 181 -9.22 19.63 15.51
N GLY A 182 -10.01 20.41 16.27
CA GLY A 182 -9.54 21.62 16.93
C GLY A 182 -8.41 21.32 17.94
N ARG A 183 -8.48 20.20 18.66
CA ARG A 183 -7.39 19.74 19.56
C ARG A 183 -6.13 19.36 18.78
N ILE A 184 -6.27 18.60 17.67
CA ILE A 184 -5.15 18.24 16.80
C ILE A 184 -4.52 19.50 16.20
N ALA A 185 -5.33 20.45 15.77
CA ALA A 185 -4.88 21.72 15.21
C ALA A 185 -4.07 22.59 16.19
N GLY A 186 -4.26 22.40 17.51
CA GLY A 186 -3.54 23.10 18.57
C GLY A 186 -2.22 22.43 18.97
N THR A 187 -1.90 21.22 18.49
CA THR A 187 -0.62 20.54 18.75
C THR A 187 0.42 20.93 17.70
N GLY A 188 1.72 20.80 18.00
CA GLY A 188 2.82 21.21 17.12
C GLY A 188 2.89 20.50 15.76
N GLU A 189 2.16 19.41 15.57
CA GLU A 189 1.96 18.68 14.30
C GLU A 189 0.61 19.00 13.63
N GLY A 190 -0.01 20.14 13.97
CA GLY A 190 -1.37 20.51 13.57
C GLY A 190 -1.71 20.41 12.09
N ILE A 191 -3.01 20.52 11.79
CA ILE A 191 -3.56 20.49 10.42
C ILE A 191 -2.88 21.55 9.55
N LYS A 192 -2.40 21.16 8.36
CA LYS A 192 -1.66 22.04 7.44
C LYS A 192 -2.46 22.30 6.16
N PRO A 193 -2.29 23.46 5.51
CA PRO A 193 -2.81 23.69 4.17
C PRO A 193 -2.41 22.54 3.22
N GLY A 194 -3.37 22.04 2.48
CA GLY A 194 -3.21 20.88 1.62
C GLY A 194 -3.66 19.56 2.24
N ASP A 195 -3.95 19.46 3.53
CA ASP A 195 -4.49 18.27 4.16
C ASP A 195 -5.92 17.97 3.68
N THR A 196 -6.28 16.69 3.67
CA THR A 196 -7.63 16.27 3.32
C THR A 196 -8.43 16.00 4.58
N LEU A 197 -9.60 16.62 4.68
CA LEU A 197 -10.51 16.47 5.82
C LEU A 197 -11.78 15.74 5.35
N ALA A 198 -12.35 14.92 6.22
CA ALA A 198 -13.72 14.44 6.08
C ALA A 198 -14.65 15.52 6.60
N ALA A 199 -15.65 15.92 5.81
CA ALA A 199 -16.59 16.97 6.18
C ALA A 199 -18.03 16.57 5.89
N ASP A 200 -18.93 17.03 6.75
CA ASP A 200 -20.36 17.09 6.45
C ASP A 200 -20.67 18.48 5.89
N LEU A 201 -20.76 18.56 4.56
CA LEU A 201 -21.05 19.83 3.85
C LEU A 201 -22.48 20.34 4.05
N ARG A 202 -23.38 19.54 4.66
CA ARG A 202 -24.73 19.97 5.01
C ARG A 202 -24.79 20.62 6.40
N ALA A 203 -23.86 20.20 7.26
CA ALA A 203 -23.70 20.75 8.60
C ALA A 203 -22.61 21.84 8.67
N ASP A 204 -21.81 22.02 7.61
CA ASP A 204 -20.63 22.87 7.51
C ASP A 204 -19.59 22.57 8.61
N VAL A 205 -19.36 21.25 8.89
CA VAL A 205 -18.43 20.78 9.91
C VAL A 205 -17.43 19.80 9.31
N ALA A 206 -16.14 20.04 9.56
CA ALA A 206 -15.07 19.08 9.31
C ALA A 206 -14.90 18.17 10.53
N THR A 207 -14.98 16.85 10.36
CA THR A 207 -15.09 15.87 11.45
C THR A 207 -13.83 15.07 11.68
N ALA A 208 -13.06 14.75 10.66
CA ALA A 208 -11.84 13.95 10.80
C ALA A 208 -10.76 14.38 9.81
N LEU A 209 -9.50 14.20 10.22
CA LEU A 209 -8.36 14.26 9.30
C LEU A 209 -8.29 12.92 8.56
N ILE A 210 -8.33 12.97 7.24
CA ILE A 210 -8.07 11.80 6.41
C ILE A 210 -6.56 11.74 6.24
N GLU A 211 -5.93 10.80 6.92
CA GLU A 211 -4.52 10.52 6.68
C GLU A 211 -4.33 10.19 5.21
N ARG A 212 -3.55 11.02 4.52
CA ARG A 212 -3.24 10.81 3.12
C ARG A 212 -2.38 9.55 2.95
N THR A 213 -3.02 8.45 2.74
CA THR A 213 -2.37 7.19 2.31
C THR A 213 -1.91 7.25 0.84
N SER A 214 -1.95 8.39 0.15
CA SER A 214 -1.93 8.33 -1.31
C SER A 214 -0.66 8.83 -2.00
N VAL A 215 -0.03 9.90 -1.56
CA VAL A 215 1.12 10.43 -2.31
C VAL A 215 2.45 10.12 -1.61
N GLU A 216 2.50 10.18 -0.29
CA GLU A 216 3.70 9.82 0.46
C GLU A 216 4.04 8.32 0.39
N GLN A 217 3.03 7.44 0.21
CA GLN A 217 3.26 6.00 0.00
C GLN A 217 3.56 5.63 -1.45
N LEU A 218 3.09 6.40 -2.44
CA LEU A 218 3.41 6.22 -3.85
C LEU A 218 4.77 6.80 -4.22
N VAL A 219 5.20 7.79 -3.47
CA VAL A 219 6.52 8.43 -3.61
C VAL A 219 7.34 8.02 -2.40
N VAL A 220 7.88 6.81 -2.43
CA VAL A 220 8.89 6.42 -1.47
C VAL A 220 10.10 7.31 -1.72
N ALA A 221 10.33 8.29 -0.84
CA ALA A 221 11.59 9.00 -0.78
C ALA A 221 12.64 8.00 -0.27
N GLU A 222 13.10 7.14 -1.16
CA GLU A 222 14.18 6.21 -0.86
C GLU A 222 15.48 7.02 -0.74
N THR A 223 16.28 6.75 0.26
CA THR A 223 17.71 7.10 0.26
C THR A 223 18.42 5.97 -0.47
N PRO A 224 18.82 6.16 -1.74
CA PRO A 224 19.51 5.10 -2.44
C PRO A 224 20.89 4.88 -1.84
N ASP A 225 21.23 3.63 -1.59
CA ASP A 225 22.54 3.15 -1.11
C ASP A 225 23.38 2.48 -2.21
N VAL A 226 22.96 2.67 -3.47
CA VAL A 226 23.59 2.09 -4.66
C VAL A 226 24.59 3.07 -5.25
N SER A 227 25.83 2.65 -5.39
CA SER A 227 26.90 3.41 -6.03
C SER A 227 27.20 2.90 -7.46
N TRP A 228 27.95 3.67 -8.25
CA TRP A 228 28.45 3.20 -9.55
C TRP A 228 29.31 1.94 -9.44
N ALA A 229 29.98 1.75 -8.29
CA ALA A 229 30.78 0.55 -8.04
C ALA A 229 29.95 -0.73 -7.95
N ASP A 230 28.64 -0.64 -7.67
CA ASP A 230 27.75 -1.79 -7.58
C ASP A 230 27.22 -2.24 -8.93
N ILE A 231 27.45 -1.45 -9.99
CA ILE A 231 27.00 -1.74 -11.34
C ILE A 231 28.17 -2.31 -12.15
N GLY A 232 27.96 -3.47 -12.79
CA GLY A 232 28.94 -4.12 -13.66
C GLY A 232 28.45 -4.12 -15.12
N GLY A 233 29.38 -4.14 -16.07
CA GLY A 233 29.14 -4.40 -17.48
C GLY A 233 28.47 -3.27 -18.26
N LEU A 234 28.40 -2.05 -17.70
CA LEU A 234 27.76 -0.89 -18.33
C LEU A 234 28.69 0.34 -18.38
N GLY A 235 30.00 0.14 -18.40
CA GLY A 235 30.99 1.22 -18.37
C GLY A 235 30.72 2.34 -19.36
N PRO A 236 30.57 2.09 -20.68
CA PRO A 236 30.28 3.13 -21.67
C PRO A 236 28.98 3.88 -21.44
N GLN A 237 27.93 3.20 -20.94
CA GLN A 237 26.65 3.81 -20.62
C GLN A 237 26.75 4.70 -19.38
N ILE A 238 27.52 4.27 -18.38
CA ILE A 238 27.78 5.06 -17.16
C ILE A 238 28.54 6.34 -17.51
N GLU A 239 29.54 6.29 -18.37
CA GLU A 239 30.24 7.49 -18.86
C GLU A 239 29.27 8.46 -19.55
N GLN A 240 28.44 7.97 -20.46
CA GLN A 240 27.44 8.80 -21.13
C GLN A 240 26.46 9.47 -20.15
N ILE A 241 26.07 8.75 -19.08
CA ILE A 241 25.18 9.29 -18.05
C ILE A 241 25.90 10.37 -17.23
N ARG A 242 27.15 10.12 -16.85
CA ARG A 242 27.97 11.10 -16.12
C ARG A 242 28.18 12.37 -16.92
N ASP A 243 28.51 12.24 -18.19
CA ASP A 243 28.69 13.39 -19.09
C ASP A 243 27.38 14.18 -19.24
N ALA A 244 26.24 13.49 -19.31
CA ALA A 244 24.96 14.13 -19.51
C ALA A 244 24.41 14.79 -18.23
N LEU A 245 24.56 14.15 -17.06
CA LEU A 245 23.93 14.58 -15.82
C LEU A 245 24.90 15.15 -14.80
N GLU A 246 26.05 14.50 -14.54
CA GLU A 246 26.97 14.95 -13.51
C GLU A 246 27.78 16.17 -13.94
N LEU A 247 28.25 16.20 -15.19
CA LEU A 247 29.11 17.27 -15.71
C LEU A 247 28.42 18.64 -15.67
N PRO A 248 27.14 18.81 -16.06
CA PRO A 248 26.44 20.08 -15.93
C PRO A 248 26.27 20.56 -14.49
N PHE A 249 26.13 19.62 -13.54
CA PHE A 249 25.99 19.93 -12.11
C PHE A 249 27.33 20.33 -11.48
N THR A 250 28.42 19.68 -11.89
CA THR A 250 29.75 19.95 -11.33
C THR A 250 30.42 21.18 -11.93
N HIS A 251 30.13 21.50 -13.20
CA HIS A 251 30.76 22.59 -13.95
C HIS A 251 29.73 23.48 -14.68
N PRO A 252 28.76 24.08 -14.00
CA PRO A 252 27.69 24.87 -14.62
C PRO A 252 28.24 26.10 -15.35
N GLU A 253 29.33 26.70 -14.86
CA GLU A 253 29.99 27.85 -15.50
C GLU A 253 30.58 27.50 -16.88
N LEU A 254 31.14 26.30 -17.07
CA LEU A 254 31.65 25.86 -18.35
C LEU A 254 30.50 25.65 -19.33
N PHE A 255 29.41 25.03 -18.93
CA PHE A 255 28.23 24.86 -19.77
C PHE A 255 27.69 26.20 -20.25
N HIS A 256 27.61 27.17 -19.34
CA HIS A 256 27.18 28.52 -19.68
C HIS A 256 28.16 29.20 -20.66
N ALA A 257 29.47 29.05 -20.44
CA ALA A 257 30.51 29.66 -21.30
C ALA A 257 30.47 29.08 -22.73
N TYR A 258 30.15 27.80 -22.90
CA TYR A 258 29.99 27.16 -24.20
C TYR A 258 28.57 27.31 -24.79
N GLY A 259 27.64 27.99 -24.11
CA GLY A 259 26.25 28.15 -24.54
C GLY A 259 25.45 26.85 -24.52
N LEU A 260 25.91 25.86 -23.79
CA LEU A 260 25.24 24.58 -23.63
C LEU A 260 24.17 24.66 -22.54
N ARG A 261 23.06 23.95 -22.72
CA ARG A 261 22.03 23.77 -21.71
C ARG A 261 22.17 22.38 -21.11
N ALA A 262 22.04 22.28 -19.77
CA ALA A 262 21.96 21.00 -19.11
C ALA A 262 20.70 20.24 -19.59
N PRO A 263 20.80 18.96 -19.91
CA PRO A 263 19.63 18.18 -20.25
C PRO A 263 18.73 18.06 -18.99
N LYS A 264 17.41 18.15 -19.15
CA LYS A 264 16.45 18.05 -18.06
C LYS A 264 16.23 16.61 -17.62
N GLY A 265 16.44 15.69 -18.53
CA GLY A 265 16.23 14.29 -18.22
C GLY A 265 16.79 13.33 -19.24
N LEU A 266 16.84 12.09 -18.84
CA LEU A 266 17.30 11.00 -19.69
C LEU A 266 16.26 9.86 -19.73
N LEU A 267 16.26 9.14 -20.85
CA LEU A 267 15.52 7.89 -21.03
C LEU A 267 16.50 6.72 -21.05
N LEU A 268 16.34 5.81 -20.08
CA LEU A 268 16.97 4.49 -20.09
C LEU A 268 16.03 3.49 -20.75
N TYR A 269 16.42 2.89 -21.85
CA TYR A 269 15.56 1.95 -22.54
C TYR A 269 16.29 0.65 -22.90
N GLY A 270 15.56 -0.45 -22.95
CA GLY A 270 16.12 -1.76 -23.29
C GLY A 270 15.46 -2.90 -22.53
N PRO A 271 15.95 -4.14 -22.67
CA PRO A 271 15.35 -5.33 -22.09
C PRO A 271 15.15 -5.24 -20.56
N PRO A 272 14.15 -5.95 -20.00
CA PRO A 272 13.94 -6.00 -18.56
C PRO A 272 15.10 -6.72 -17.84
N GLY A 273 15.29 -6.38 -16.57
CA GLY A 273 16.31 -7.02 -15.72
C GLY A 273 17.76 -6.65 -16.03
N CYS A 274 18.02 -5.62 -16.86
CA CYS A 274 19.36 -5.18 -17.23
C CYS A 274 19.88 -3.96 -16.42
N GLY A 275 19.25 -3.65 -15.27
CA GLY A 275 19.82 -2.69 -14.31
C GLY A 275 19.38 -1.23 -14.45
N LYS A 276 18.32 -0.92 -15.23
CA LYS A 276 17.83 0.48 -15.41
C LYS A 276 17.51 1.18 -14.10
N THR A 277 16.80 0.51 -13.19
CA THR A 277 16.46 1.03 -11.86
C THR A 277 17.69 1.20 -10.96
N LEU A 278 18.68 0.28 -11.04
CA LEU A 278 19.95 0.42 -10.33
C LEU A 278 20.75 1.65 -10.80
N ILE A 279 20.77 1.90 -12.10
CA ILE A 279 21.41 3.10 -12.68
C ILE A 279 20.75 4.36 -12.11
N ALA A 280 19.42 4.45 -12.09
CA ALA A 280 18.72 5.61 -11.56
C ALA A 280 19.04 5.87 -10.09
N LYS A 281 19.16 4.81 -9.29
CA LYS A 281 19.60 4.91 -7.89
C LYS A 281 21.04 5.37 -7.76
N ALA A 282 21.95 4.85 -8.57
CA ALA A 282 23.35 5.26 -8.56
C ALA A 282 23.54 6.72 -8.99
N VAL A 283 22.74 7.21 -9.96
CA VAL A 283 22.72 8.64 -10.32
C VAL A 283 22.34 9.49 -9.11
N ALA A 284 21.29 9.11 -8.38
CA ALA A 284 20.85 9.87 -7.21
C ALA A 284 21.94 9.94 -6.13
N THR A 285 22.61 8.81 -5.84
CA THR A 285 23.74 8.77 -4.90
C THR A 285 24.89 9.65 -5.39
N SER A 286 25.27 9.55 -6.66
CA SER A 286 26.39 10.30 -7.24
C SER A 286 26.14 11.81 -7.24
N LEU A 287 24.91 12.26 -7.51
CA LEU A 287 24.55 13.67 -7.43
C LEU A 287 24.61 14.23 -6.01
N ALA A 288 24.35 13.38 -5.00
CA ALA A 288 24.47 13.76 -3.59
C ALA A 288 25.94 13.93 -3.15
N ASP A 289 26.82 13.06 -3.66
CA ASP A 289 28.25 13.08 -3.34
C ASP A 289 29.02 14.18 -4.08
N SER A 290 28.36 14.90 -5.00
CA SER A 290 28.99 15.97 -5.79
C SER A 290 29.48 17.12 -4.90
N PRO A 291 30.70 17.68 -5.14
CA PRO A 291 31.24 18.79 -4.36
C PRO A 291 30.36 20.04 -4.34
N SER A 292 29.57 20.25 -5.39
CA SER A 292 28.61 21.36 -5.48
C SER A 292 27.44 21.20 -4.51
N ALA A 293 27.08 19.97 -4.11
CA ALA A 293 26.07 19.68 -3.13
C ALA A 293 26.63 19.71 -1.70
N SER A 294 27.93 19.44 -1.51
CA SER A 294 28.59 19.40 -0.19
C SER A 294 28.82 20.78 0.45
N GLY A 295 28.59 21.87 -0.29
CA GLY A 295 28.72 23.24 0.26
C GLY A 295 27.62 23.64 1.25
N ILE A 296 26.51 22.95 1.30
CA ILE A 296 25.32 23.47 1.99
C ILE A 296 24.65 22.55 2.99
N THR A 297 24.63 21.23 2.91
CA THR A 297 23.85 20.53 3.96
C THR A 297 24.00 19.01 4.02
N GLY A 298 24.84 18.28 4.01
CA GLY A 298 24.83 16.83 4.41
C GLY A 298 23.45 16.10 4.39
N ARG A 299 22.47 16.62 3.65
CA ARG A 299 21.12 16.03 3.50
C ARG A 299 21.11 15.02 2.35
N PRO A 300 20.52 13.84 2.54
CA PRO A 300 20.45 12.83 1.50
C PRO A 300 19.63 13.34 0.30
N PRO A 301 19.95 12.88 -0.94
CA PRO A 301 19.20 13.22 -2.14
C PRO A 301 17.74 12.76 -2.01
N ALA A 302 16.84 13.45 -2.67
CA ALA A 302 15.46 13.00 -2.78
C ALA A 302 15.34 12.12 -4.04
N PHE A 303 15.10 10.83 -3.88
CA PHE A 303 14.81 9.90 -4.96
C PHE A 303 13.31 9.57 -4.95
N LEU A 304 12.59 10.08 -5.96
CA LEU A 304 11.15 9.90 -6.10
C LEU A 304 10.90 8.80 -7.12
N ASN A 305 10.61 7.59 -6.63
CA ASN A 305 10.38 6.42 -7.48
C ASN A 305 8.89 6.29 -7.82
N ILE A 306 8.57 6.36 -9.12
CA ILE A 306 7.22 6.36 -9.64
C ILE A 306 7.06 5.17 -10.59
N LYS A 307 6.18 4.25 -10.24
CA LYS A 307 5.86 3.12 -11.11
C LYS A 307 4.63 3.44 -11.95
N GLY A 308 4.78 3.38 -13.26
CA GLY A 308 3.72 3.69 -14.21
C GLY A 308 2.37 3.02 -13.93
N PRO A 309 2.31 1.69 -13.76
CA PRO A 309 1.05 0.98 -13.47
C PRO A 309 0.35 1.40 -12.17
N GLU A 310 1.10 1.79 -11.13
CA GLU A 310 0.54 2.20 -9.83
C GLU A 310 -0.21 3.53 -9.91
N LEU A 311 0.20 4.43 -10.81
CA LEU A 311 -0.51 5.68 -11.07
C LEU A 311 -1.80 5.48 -11.87
N LEU A 312 -1.85 4.49 -12.76
CA LEU A 312 -3.02 4.20 -13.60
C LEU A 312 -4.14 3.45 -12.88
N SER A 313 -3.87 2.84 -11.71
CA SER A 313 -4.84 2.01 -11.00
C SER A 313 -5.96 2.78 -10.31
N LYS A 314 -5.96 4.11 -10.35
CA LYS A 314 -6.90 4.99 -9.64
C LYS A 314 -7.75 5.82 -10.60
N PHE A 315 -8.88 6.33 -10.08
CA PHE A 315 -9.92 7.06 -10.84
C PHE A 315 -9.36 8.25 -11.65
N VAL A 316 -10.02 8.55 -12.78
CA VAL A 316 -9.77 9.74 -13.62
C VAL A 316 -9.77 11.01 -12.76
N GLY A 317 -8.78 11.87 -12.95
CA GLY A 317 -8.59 13.11 -12.17
C GLY A 317 -7.74 12.94 -10.90
N GLU A 318 -7.65 11.75 -10.32
CA GLU A 318 -6.75 11.47 -9.20
C GLU A 318 -5.30 11.34 -9.67
N THR A 319 -5.09 10.71 -10.83
CA THR A 319 -3.76 10.58 -11.46
C THR A 319 -3.13 11.93 -11.75
N GLU A 320 -3.89 12.90 -12.26
CA GLU A 320 -3.41 14.26 -12.51
C GLU A 320 -2.99 14.98 -11.23
N ARG A 321 -3.80 14.86 -10.15
CA ARG A 321 -3.44 15.41 -8.84
C ARG A 321 -2.17 14.79 -8.28
N GLN A 322 -2.03 13.47 -8.41
CA GLN A 322 -0.84 12.76 -7.94
C GLN A 322 0.41 13.21 -8.70
N ILE A 323 0.34 13.36 -10.01
CA ILE A 323 1.44 13.89 -10.83
C ILE A 323 1.83 15.28 -10.34
N ARG A 324 0.87 16.22 -10.20
CA ARG A 324 1.16 17.56 -9.67
C ARG A 324 1.81 17.51 -8.29
N ALA A 325 1.28 16.70 -7.37
CA ALA A 325 1.81 16.59 -6.02
C ALA A 325 3.25 16.03 -6.00
N ILE A 326 3.60 15.09 -6.90
CA ILE A 326 4.96 14.59 -7.07
C ILE A 326 5.91 15.73 -7.51
N PHE A 327 5.53 16.48 -8.53
CA PHE A 327 6.35 17.61 -9.01
C PHE A 327 6.41 18.75 -7.99
N ASP A 328 5.35 19.01 -7.22
CA ASP A 328 5.36 19.98 -6.12
C ASP A 328 6.31 19.55 -4.99
N GLN A 329 6.32 18.27 -4.65
CA GLN A 329 7.28 17.70 -3.69
C GLN A 329 8.71 17.83 -4.19
N ALA A 330 8.95 17.56 -5.48
CA ALA A 330 10.25 17.75 -6.11
C ALA A 330 10.69 19.21 -6.05
N ARG A 331 9.78 20.16 -6.37
CA ARG A 331 10.06 21.61 -6.30
C ARG A 331 10.39 22.05 -4.86
N LYS A 332 9.64 21.57 -3.86
CA LYS A 332 9.91 21.87 -2.44
C LYS A 332 11.29 21.37 -2.01
N ALA A 333 11.63 20.11 -2.35
CA ALA A 333 12.95 19.56 -2.03
C ALA A 333 14.08 20.28 -2.76
N ALA A 334 13.89 20.66 -4.02
CA ALA A 334 14.86 21.42 -4.80
C ALA A 334 15.04 22.87 -4.28
N ALA A 335 13.98 23.49 -3.75
CA ALA A 335 14.05 24.80 -3.10
C ALA A 335 14.86 24.78 -1.79
N GLU A 336 15.05 23.62 -1.19
CA GLU A 336 15.93 23.38 -0.04
C GLU A 336 17.38 23.06 -0.45
N ASP A 337 17.76 23.32 -1.71
CA ASP A 337 19.05 22.98 -2.33
C ASP A 337 19.40 21.48 -2.28
N ARG A 338 18.41 20.60 -2.21
CA ARG A 338 18.59 19.15 -2.29
C ARG A 338 18.57 18.69 -3.75
N PRO A 339 19.51 17.86 -4.19
CA PRO A 339 19.38 17.15 -5.46
C PRO A 339 18.14 16.26 -5.45
N VAL A 340 17.33 16.35 -6.50
CA VAL A 340 16.10 15.56 -6.65
C VAL A 340 16.17 14.76 -7.93
N VAL A 341 15.97 13.46 -7.82
CA VAL A 341 15.81 12.57 -8.97
C VAL A 341 14.37 12.06 -9.01
N ILE A 342 13.64 12.41 -10.04
CA ILE A 342 12.31 11.86 -10.34
C ILE A 342 12.51 10.68 -11.27
N PHE A 343 12.25 9.48 -10.81
CA PHE A 343 12.41 8.26 -11.58
C PHE A 343 11.06 7.67 -11.98
N PHE A 344 10.80 7.61 -13.28
CA PHE A 344 9.62 6.94 -13.83
C PHE A 344 10.00 5.55 -14.32
N ASP A 345 9.56 4.52 -13.59
CA ASP A 345 9.71 3.14 -14.04
C ASP A 345 8.50 2.68 -14.88
N GLU A 346 8.74 1.81 -15.84
CA GLU A 346 7.73 1.33 -16.78
C GLU A 346 6.96 2.47 -17.47
N MET A 347 7.71 3.47 -17.97
CA MET A 347 7.12 4.67 -18.61
C MET A 347 6.11 4.34 -19.72
N GLU A 348 6.28 3.24 -20.43
CA GLU A 348 5.36 2.78 -21.47
C GLU A 348 3.93 2.56 -20.97
N ALA A 349 3.72 2.39 -19.67
CA ALA A 349 2.39 2.31 -19.09
C ALA A 349 1.69 3.67 -19.06
N LEU A 350 2.44 4.75 -18.77
CA LEU A 350 1.89 6.12 -18.61
C LEU A 350 1.83 6.90 -19.93
N PHE A 351 2.80 6.67 -20.83
CA PHE A 351 3.09 7.53 -21.96
C PHE A 351 2.91 6.82 -23.32
N ARG A 352 1.85 6.04 -23.46
CA ARG A 352 1.54 5.32 -24.69
C ARG A 352 1.26 6.25 -25.87
N THR A 353 1.77 5.87 -27.03
CA THR A 353 1.45 6.49 -28.31
C THR A 353 -0.04 6.31 -28.64
N ARG A 354 -0.72 7.38 -29.03
CA ARG A 354 -2.15 7.38 -29.40
C ARG A 354 -2.41 6.41 -30.55
N GLY A 355 -3.43 5.56 -30.43
CA GLY A 355 -3.94 4.75 -31.56
C GLY A 355 -3.63 3.24 -31.51
N THR A 356 -3.01 2.70 -30.47
CA THR A 356 -2.65 1.27 -30.37
C THR A 356 -3.59 0.41 -29.52
N GLY A 357 -4.81 0.87 -29.24
CA GLY A 357 -5.82 0.10 -28.48
C GLY A 357 -7.03 0.94 -28.13
N VAL A 358 -7.98 0.38 -27.39
CA VAL A 358 -9.09 1.12 -26.79
C VAL A 358 -8.50 2.05 -25.72
N SER A 359 -8.09 3.25 -26.14
CA SER A 359 -7.58 4.28 -25.24
C SER A 359 -8.74 4.76 -24.37
N SER A 360 -8.61 4.59 -23.07
CA SER A 360 -9.48 5.27 -22.12
C SER A 360 -9.20 6.77 -22.17
N ASP A 361 -10.21 7.61 -21.94
CA ASP A 361 -10.07 9.08 -21.89
C ASP A 361 -8.99 9.53 -20.89
N VAL A 362 -8.64 8.66 -19.93
CA VAL A 362 -7.57 8.84 -18.92
C VAL A 362 -6.19 9.00 -19.55
N GLU A 363 -5.84 8.15 -20.53
CA GLU A 363 -4.50 8.17 -21.16
C GLU A 363 -4.28 9.46 -21.99
N THR A 364 -5.36 10.08 -22.50
CA THR A 364 -5.27 11.30 -23.29
C THR A 364 -4.96 12.55 -22.47
N MET A 365 -5.20 12.54 -21.17
CA MET A 365 -5.01 13.69 -20.28
C MET A 365 -3.67 13.65 -19.53
N ILE A 366 -3.14 12.45 -19.24
CA ILE A 366 -1.91 12.28 -18.45
C ILE A 366 -0.68 12.84 -19.17
N VAL A 367 -0.49 12.51 -20.46
CA VAL A 367 0.69 12.94 -21.23
C VAL A 367 0.83 14.47 -21.27
N PRO A 368 -0.21 15.25 -21.62
CA PRO A 368 -0.14 16.72 -21.60
C PRO A 368 0.17 17.28 -20.21
N GLN A 369 -0.38 16.70 -19.15
CA GLN A 369 -0.11 17.16 -17.79
C GLN A 369 1.36 16.97 -17.40
N VAL A 370 1.91 15.77 -17.62
CA VAL A 370 3.33 15.52 -17.32
C VAL A 370 4.24 16.39 -18.16
N LEU A 371 3.91 16.62 -19.44
CA LEU A 371 4.67 17.53 -20.29
C LEU A 371 4.67 18.96 -19.74
N ALA A 372 3.53 19.44 -19.25
CA ALA A 372 3.43 20.75 -18.63
C ALA A 372 4.27 20.85 -17.34
N GLU A 373 4.27 19.79 -16.53
CA GLU A 373 5.08 19.73 -15.31
C GLU A 373 6.58 19.68 -15.61
N ILE A 374 7.02 18.89 -16.61
CA ILE A 374 8.42 18.82 -17.07
C ILE A 374 8.87 20.19 -17.62
N ASP A 375 8.02 20.84 -18.42
CA ASP A 375 8.32 22.18 -18.94
C ASP A 375 8.37 23.20 -17.79
N GLY A 376 7.52 23.06 -16.75
CA GLY A 376 7.52 23.91 -15.54
C GLY A 376 8.72 23.75 -14.62
N VAL A 377 9.48 22.66 -14.72
CA VAL A 377 10.73 22.41 -13.97
C VAL A 377 11.92 23.22 -14.52
N GLU A 378 11.73 23.95 -15.62
CA GLU A 378 12.82 24.68 -16.32
C GLU A 378 13.61 25.66 -15.45
N SER A 379 13.01 26.15 -14.35
CA SER A 379 13.67 27.07 -13.41
C SER A 379 14.44 26.37 -12.28
N LEU A 380 14.34 25.04 -12.14
CA LEU A 380 14.92 24.30 -11.01
C LEU A 380 16.25 23.64 -11.43
N ARG A 381 17.36 24.15 -10.89
CA ARG A 381 18.69 23.66 -11.22
C ARG A 381 19.01 22.27 -10.67
N ASN A 382 18.29 21.82 -9.64
CA ASN A 382 18.62 20.62 -8.85
C ASN A 382 17.67 19.44 -9.08
N VAL A 383 16.86 19.44 -10.15
CA VAL A 383 15.92 18.36 -10.47
C VAL A 383 16.34 17.66 -11.76
N VAL A 384 16.49 16.34 -11.69
CA VAL A 384 16.76 15.46 -12.83
C VAL A 384 15.60 14.48 -12.99
N ILE A 385 15.14 14.30 -14.23
CA ILE A 385 14.09 13.34 -14.56
C ILE A 385 14.72 12.15 -15.28
N ILE A 386 14.53 10.95 -14.76
CA ILE A 386 14.99 9.72 -15.39
C ILE A 386 13.78 8.85 -15.71
N GLY A 387 13.60 8.55 -16.99
CA GLY A 387 12.60 7.58 -17.43
C GLY A 387 13.23 6.22 -17.70
N ALA A 388 12.55 5.14 -17.33
CA ALA A 388 12.92 3.79 -17.71
C ALA A 388 11.80 3.13 -18.50
N SER A 389 12.16 2.46 -19.59
CA SER A 389 11.20 1.73 -20.40
C SER A 389 11.79 0.42 -20.93
N ASN A 390 10.94 -0.58 -20.99
CA ASN A 390 11.24 -1.83 -21.67
C ASN A 390 10.84 -1.79 -23.17
N ARG A 391 10.11 -0.71 -23.58
CA ARG A 391 9.54 -0.56 -24.92
C ARG A 391 9.52 0.89 -25.35
N GLU A 392 10.66 1.38 -25.86
CA GLU A 392 10.79 2.75 -26.38
C GLU A 392 9.84 3.04 -27.56
N ASP A 393 9.46 2.01 -28.32
CA ASP A 393 8.55 2.10 -29.46
C ASP A 393 7.11 2.48 -29.05
N MET A 394 6.74 2.33 -27.80
CA MET A 394 5.42 2.67 -27.27
C MET A 394 5.34 4.05 -26.64
N ILE A 395 6.48 4.70 -26.38
CA ILE A 395 6.52 6.01 -25.74
C ILE A 395 6.13 7.11 -26.73
N ASP A 396 5.26 8.04 -26.30
CA ASP A 396 4.89 9.21 -27.11
C ASP A 396 6.12 10.05 -27.45
N PRO A 397 6.40 10.29 -28.74
CA PRO A 397 7.55 11.08 -29.20
C PRO A 397 7.60 12.50 -28.61
N ALA A 398 6.48 13.05 -28.15
CA ALA A 398 6.44 14.38 -27.55
C ALA A 398 7.27 14.50 -26.27
N ILE A 399 7.41 13.41 -25.49
CA ILE A 399 8.22 13.38 -24.28
C ILE A 399 9.72 13.35 -24.61
N LEU A 400 10.06 12.77 -25.75
CA LEU A 400 11.43 12.55 -26.21
C LEU A 400 12.00 13.74 -27.00
N ARG A 401 11.29 14.89 -27.02
CA ARG A 401 11.75 16.11 -27.69
C ARG A 401 12.84 16.84 -26.91
N PRO A 402 13.75 17.56 -27.59
CA PRO A 402 14.74 18.38 -26.91
C PRO A 402 14.13 19.32 -25.86
N GLY A 403 14.78 19.41 -24.70
CA GLY A 403 14.30 20.15 -23.54
C GLY A 403 13.41 19.36 -22.59
N ARG A 404 13.26 18.04 -22.80
CA ARG A 404 12.52 17.10 -21.92
C ARG A 404 13.40 15.88 -21.62
N LEU A 405 13.05 14.69 -22.08
CA LEU A 405 13.90 13.49 -22.02
C LEU A 405 14.72 13.38 -23.33
N ASP A 406 15.64 14.27 -23.50
CA ASP A 406 16.39 14.43 -24.74
C ASP A 406 17.61 13.51 -24.84
N VAL A 407 18.16 13.07 -23.70
CA VAL A 407 19.23 12.07 -23.67
C VAL A 407 18.64 10.67 -23.64
N LYS A 408 19.02 9.82 -24.60
CA LYS A 408 18.52 8.45 -24.73
C LYS A 408 19.68 7.48 -24.64
N ILE A 409 19.63 6.59 -23.65
CA ILE A 409 20.70 5.62 -23.41
C ILE A 409 20.12 4.22 -23.46
N ARG A 410 20.65 3.43 -24.39
CA ARG A 410 20.25 2.04 -24.55
C ARG A 410 21.02 1.15 -23.60
N ILE A 411 20.28 0.41 -22.79
CA ILE A 411 20.81 -0.61 -21.89
C ILE A 411 20.59 -1.96 -22.56
N ASN A 412 21.68 -2.56 -23.02
CA ASN A 412 21.65 -3.84 -23.69
C ASN A 412 21.72 -4.99 -22.68
N ARG A 413 21.47 -6.21 -23.15
CA ARG A 413 21.81 -7.41 -22.41
C ARG A 413 23.31 -7.51 -22.27
N PRO A 414 23.83 -8.05 -21.15
CA PRO A 414 25.27 -8.21 -20.96
C PRO A 414 25.83 -9.20 -21.99
N ASP A 415 26.98 -8.90 -22.54
CA ASP A 415 27.85 -9.87 -23.20
C ASP A 415 28.65 -10.69 -22.17
N ALA A 416 29.51 -11.59 -22.61
CA ALA A 416 30.27 -12.46 -21.71
C ALA A 416 31.18 -11.68 -20.75
N ALA A 417 31.81 -10.60 -21.21
CA ALA A 417 32.69 -9.76 -20.39
C ALA A 417 31.87 -8.98 -19.35
N ALA A 418 30.79 -8.36 -19.76
CA ALA A 418 29.84 -7.67 -18.89
C ALA A 418 29.22 -8.62 -17.85
N ALA A 419 28.89 -9.86 -18.24
CA ALA A 419 28.36 -10.86 -17.33
C ALA A 419 29.38 -11.25 -16.23
N GLU A 420 30.67 -11.35 -16.58
CA GLU A 420 31.73 -11.59 -15.60
C GLU A 420 31.85 -10.44 -14.60
N GLU A 421 31.77 -9.19 -15.06
CA GLU A 421 31.76 -8.01 -14.19
C GLU A 421 30.52 -7.98 -13.27
N ILE A 422 29.34 -8.29 -13.78
CA ILE A 422 28.11 -8.37 -12.97
C ILE A 422 28.24 -9.48 -11.93
N LEU A 423 28.72 -10.66 -12.33
CA LEU A 423 28.95 -11.77 -11.42
C LEU A 423 29.97 -11.42 -10.33
N ALA A 424 30.98 -10.61 -10.61
CA ALA A 424 31.96 -10.16 -9.61
C ALA A 424 31.33 -9.36 -8.46
N ARG A 425 30.17 -8.74 -8.68
CA ARG A 425 29.40 -8.05 -7.62
C ARG A 425 28.63 -9.02 -6.73
N HIS A 426 28.18 -10.16 -7.26
CA HIS A 426 27.36 -11.14 -6.57
C HIS A 426 28.13 -12.34 -6.02
N LEU A 427 29.21 -12.75 -6.71
CA LEU A 427 30.08 -13.88 -6.37
C LEU A 427 31.49 -13.37 -6.03
N THR A 428 31.63 -12.90 -4.77
CA THR A 428 32.84 -12.30 -4.23
C THR A 428 33.70 -13.34 -3.49
N ALA A 429 34.96 -13.06 -3.31
CA ALA A 429 35.91 -13.91 -2.53
C ALA A 429 35.50 -14.07 -1.04
N ASN A 430 34.68 -13.19 -0.50
CA ASN A 430 34.25 -13.24 0.90
C ASN A 430 33.16 -14.29 1.16
N LEU A 431 32.54 -14.83 0.13
CA LEU A 431 31.49 -15.85 0.26
C LEU A 431 32.08 -17.19 0.68
N PRO A 432 31.33 -18.06 1.35
CA PRO A 432 31.76 -19.44 1.62
C PRO A 432 32.00 -20.18 0.30
N LEU A 433 33.24 -20.58 0.05
CA LEU A 433 33.66 -21.35 -1.13
C LEU A 433 33.85 -22.80 -0.73
N ASP A 434 33.56 -23.72 -1.64
CA ASP A 434 33.76 -25.15 -1.44
C ASP A 434 35.26 -25.45 -1.17
N PRO A 435 35.61 -26.24 -0.13
CA PRO A 435 36.97 -26.53 0.22
C PRO A 435 37.79 -27.20 -0.91
N THR A 436 37.15 -28.01 -1.74
CA THR A 436 37.79 -28.68 -2.89
C THR A 436 38.14 -27.69 -3.99
N GLU A 437 37.25 -26.75 -4.29
CA GLU A 437 37.50 -25.66 -5.25
C GLU A 437 38.62 -24.74 -4.74
N LEU A 438 38.62 -24.43 -3.45
CA LEU A 438 39.65 -23.60 -2.83
C LEU A 438 41.02 -24.28 -2.86
N ALA A 439 41.08 -25.58 -2.58
CA ALA A 439 42.30 -26.37 -2.64
C ALA A 439 42.87 -26.47 -4.07
N ALA A 440 41.97 -26.57 -5.09
CA ALA A 440 42.36 -26.59 -6.50
C ALA A 440 43.09 -25.32 -6.95
N HIS A 441 42.85 -24.18 -6.27
CA HIS A 441 43.50 -22.89 -6.53
C HIS A 441 44.51 -22.50 -5.45
N GLY A 442 45.06 -23.49 -4.74
CA GLY A 442 46.11 -23.25 -3.73
C GLY A 442 45.68 -22.42 -2.52
N GLY A 443 44.37 -22.34 -2.24
CA GLY A 443 43.82 -21.54 -1.15
C GLY A 443 43.55 -20.08 -1.51
N ASP A 444 43.80 -19.66 -2.74
CA ASP A 444 43.49 -18.31 -3.21
C ASP A 444 42.00 -18.18 -3.45
N ARG A 445 41.33 -17.37 -2.60
CA ARG A 445 39.91 -17.15 -2.64
C ARG A 445 39.45 -16.32 -3.86
N GLU A 446 40.27 -15.34 -4.28
CA GLU A 446 39.92 -14.51 -5.46
C GLU A 446 40.08 -15.32 -6.75
N ALA A 447 41.18 -16.09 -6.88
CA ALA A 447 41.36 -16.98 -8.03
C ALA A 447 40.25 -18.03 -8.11
N THR A 448 39.81 -18.57 -6.97
CA THR A 448 38.68 -19.51 -6.90
C THR A 448 37.37 -18.84 -7.31
N ALA A 449 37.06 -17.66 -6.78
CA ALA A 449 35.85 -16.92 -7.15
C ALA A 449 35.85 -16.55 -8.63
N ALA A 450 36.98 -16.12 -9.19
CA ALA A 450 37.15 -15.83 -10.61
C ALA A 450 36.93 -17.09 -11.49
N SER A 451 37.43 -18.24 -11.07
CA SER A 451 37.18 -19.51 -11.75
C SER A 451 35.69 -19.87 -11.76
N LEU A 452 35.03 -19.75 -10.60
CA LEU A 452 33.61 -20.01 -10.47
C LEU A 452 32.75 -19.05 -11.32
N ARG A 453 33.10 -17.76 -11.42
CA ARG A 453 32.45 -16.80 -12.33
C ARG A 453 32.53 -17.26 -13.79
N ARG A 454 33.73 -17.68 -14.22
CA ARG A 454 33.97 -18.21 -15.58
C ARG A 454 33.10 -19.43 -15.88
N VAL A 455 32.95 -20.34 -14.94
CA VAL A 455 32.06 -21.50 -15.09
C VAL A 455 30.62 -21.08 -15.43
N VAL A 456 30.11 -20.05 -14.77
CA VAL A 456 28.76 -19.54 -15.05
C VAL A 456 28.71 -18.89 -16.44
N VAL A 457 29.71 -18.07 -16.78
CA VAL A 457 29.79 -17.41 -18.09
C VAL A 457 29.88 -18.43 -19.22
N GLU A 458 30.76 -19.43 -19.11
CA GLU A 458 30.89 -20.49 -20.08
C GLU A 458 29.60 -21.27 -20.29
N ALA A 459 28.90 -21.61 -19.18
CA ALA A 459 27.63 -22.33 -19.24
C ALA A 459 26.52 -21.54 -19.95
N LEU A 460 26.46 -20.22 -19.75
CA LEU A 460 25.43 -19.35 -20.32
C LEU A 460 25.74 -18.92 -21.77
N TYR A 461 27.01 -18.66 -22.07
CA TYR A 461 27.42 -18.06 -23.34
C TYR A 461 27.93 -19.08 -24.38
N ALA A 462 27.98 -20.37 -24.03
CA ALA A 462 28.21 -21.42 -25.01
C ALA A 462 27.10 -21.39 -26.08
N ARG A 463 27.49 -21.46 -27.35
CA ARG A 463 26.56 -21.53 -28.48
C ARG A 463 26.56 -22.95 -29.06
N ASN A 464 25.80 -23.82 -28.43
CA ASN A 464 25.66 -25.23 -28.78
C ASN A 464 24.19 -25.69 -28.68
N GLU A 465 23.88 -26.90 -29.04
CA GLU A 465 22.52 -27.44 -28.98
C GLU A 465 21.92 -27.45 -27.57
N ALA A 466 22.77 -27.56 -26.52
CA ALA A 466 22.29 -27.57 -25.15
C ALA A 466 21.82 -26.19 -24.66
N THR A 467 22.33 -25.12 -25.26
CA THR A 467 21.97 -23.73 -24.94
C THR A 467 21.01 -23.11 -25.96
N ALA A 468 20.66 -23.84 -27.03
CA ALA A 468 19.69 -23.38 -28.03
C ALA A 468 18.27 -23.44 -27.43
N VAL A 469 17.58 -22.29 -27.36
CA VAL A 469 16.26 -22.16 -26.72
C VAL A 469 15.18 -22.06 -27.78
N LEU A 470 15.38 -21.21 -28.77
CA LEU A 470 14.36 -20.85 -29.75
C LEU A 470 14.93 -20.69 -31.15
N GLU A 471 14.09 -20.97 -32.12
CA GLU A 471 14.29 -20.60 -33.52
C GLU A 471 13.25 -19.55 -33.90
N ILE A 472 13.72 -18.38 -34.35
CA ILE A 472 12.88 -17.25 -34.74
C ILE A 472 13.05 -17.00 -36.23
N THR A 473 11.92 -16.90 -36.94
CA THR A 473 11.89 -16.43 -38.32
C THR A 473 11.48 -14.97 -38.37
N GLU A 474 12.36 -14.13 -38.86
CA GLU A 474 12.16 -12.67 -38.95
C GLU A 474 11.95 -12.27 -40.41
N ALA A 475 11.01 -11.34 -40.67
CA ALA A 475 10.80 -10.75 -41.98
C ALA A 475 11.73 -9.57 -42.18
N HIS A 476 12.44 -9.54 -43.28
CA HIS A 476 13.24 -8.41 -43.72
C HIS A 476 12.65 -7.81 -44.98
N THR A 477 12.50 -6.47 -44.99
CA THR A 477 11.92 -5.73 -46.14
C THR A 477 12.70 -5.86 -47.44
N VAL A 478 13.97 -6.23 -47.37
CA VAL A 478 14.88 -6.26 -48.54
C VAL A 478 15.33 -7.70 -48.88
N SER A 479 15.44 -8.61 -47.90
CA SER A 479 16.06 -9.93 -48.07
C SER A 479 15.11 -11.14 -47.85
N GLY A 480 13.79 -10.90 -47.68
CA GLY A 480 12.85 -11.96 -47.38
C GLY A 480 12.86 -12.37 -45.91
N ALA A 481 12.61 -13.66 -45.62
CA ALA A 481 12.63 -14.16 -44.23
C ALA A 481 14.00 -14.76 -43.91
N SER A 482 14.53 -14.48 -42.71
CA SER A 482 15.72 -15.15 -42.17
C SER A 482 15.38 -15.87 -40.87
N THR A 483 15.98 -17.02 -40.68
CA THR A 483 15.81 -17.82 -39.45
C THR A 483 17.06 -17.70 -38.59
N ARG A 484 16.88 -17.40 -37.30
CA ARG A 484 17.95 -17.29 -36.32
C ARG A 484 17.65 -18.14 -35.09
N VAL A 485 18.66 -18.88 -34.61
CA VAL A 485 18.58 -19.60 -33.35
C VAL A 485 19.01 -18.66 -32.22
N LEU A 486 18.18 -18.54 -31.20
CA LEU A 486 18.50 -17.85 -29.97
C LEU A 486 19.02 -18.85 -28.93
N HIS A 487 20.11 -18.48 -28.31
CA HIS A 487 20.76 -19.22 -27.23
C HIS A 487 20.47 -18.54 -25.88
N LEU A 488 20.79 -19.23 -24.77
CA LEU A 488 20.68 -18.67 -23.42
C LEU A 488 21.42 -17.33 -23.29
N ALA A 489 22.56 -17.17 -23.97
CA ALA A 489 23.32 -15.93 -24.05
C ALA A 489 22.44 -14.73 -24.51
N ASP A 490 21.59 -14.95 -25.50
CA ASP A 490 20.75 -13.91 -26.09
C ASP A 490 19.57 -13.50 -25.17
N LEU A 491 19.30 -14.28 -24.13
CA LEU A 491 18.26 -14.05 -23.12
C LEU A 491 18.81 -13.62 -21.75
N THR A 492 20.11 -13.77 -21.53
CA THR A 492 20.75 -13.46 -20.26
C THR A 492 20.55 -12.00 -19.86
N SER A 493 20.20 -11.77 -18.60
CA SER A 493 20.07 -10.44 -17.99
C SER A 493 20.81 -10.36 -16.66
N GLY A 494 21.08 -9.15 -16.16
CA GLY A 494 21.69 -8.95 -14.86
C GLY A 494 20.91 -9.61 -13.72
N ALA A 495 19.58 -9.53 -13.77
CA ALA A 495 18.71 -10.17 -12.80
C ALA A 495 18.83 -11.71 -12.82
N MET A 496 18.96 -12.30 -14.01
CA MET A 496 19.18 -13.73 -14.18
C MET A 496 20.52 -14.17 -13.56
N LEU A 497 21.59 -13.43 -13.80
CA LEU A 497 22.90 -13.71 -13.19
C LEU A 497 22.85 -13.65 -11.65
N ALA A 498 22.19 -12.64 -11.08
CA ALA A 498 21.97 -12.53 -9.64
C ALA A 498 21.14 -13.69 -9.08
N ALA A 499 20.08 -14.12 -9.79
CA ALA A 499 19.24 -15.25 -9.40
C ALA A 499 20.00 -16.57 -9.39
N ILE A 500 20.86 -16.82 -10.38
CA ILE A 500 21.73 -18.00 -10.44
C ILE A 500 22.63 -18.08 -9.21
N VAL A 501 23.31 -16.97 -8.87
CA VAL A 501 24.20 -16.94 -7.68
C VAL A 501 23.39 -17.13 -6.39
N SER A 502 22.23 -16.50 -6.27
CA SER A 502 21.35 -16.63 -5.09
C SER A 502 20.86 -18.07 -4.91
N ARG A 503 20.52 -18.74 -6.01
CA ARG A 503 20.11 -20.15 -6.01
C ARG A 503 21.25 -21.06 -5.58
N ALA A 504 22.47 -20.85 -6.09
CA ALA A 504 23.65 -21.60 -5.69
C ALA A 504 23.98 -21.38 -4.21
N LYS A 505 23.87 -20.16 -3.69
CA LYS A 505 24.01 -19.85 -2.25
C LYS A 505 22.98 -20.63 -1.42
N THR A 506 21.73 -20.64 -1.84
CA THR A 506 20.66 -21.38 -1.15
C THR A 506 20.90 -22.90 -1.16
N ALA A 507 21.41 -23.45 -2.27
CA ALA A 507 21.77 -24.85 -2.36
C ALA A 507 22.94 -25.19 -1.44
N SER A 508 23.95 -24.31 -1.34
CA SER A 508 25.10 -24.46 -0.42
C SER A 508 24.68 -24.46 1.05
N ILE A 509 23.77 -23.56 1.44
CA ILE A 509 23.19 -23.50 2.79
C ILE A 509 22.42 -24.79 3.12
N LYS A 510 21.63 -25.30 2.18
CA LYS A 510 20.88 -26.56 2.39
C LYS A 510 21.80 -27.76 2.59
N ASP A 511 22.87 -27.82 1.82
CA ASP A 511 23.90 -28.89 1.97
C ASP A 511 24.59 -28.82 3.32
N GLU A 512 24.97 -27.62 3.75
CA GLU A 512 25.61 -27.40 5.07
C GLU A 512 24.68 -27.81 6.22
N LEU A 513 23.38 -27.45 6.14
CA LEU A 513 22.35 -27.86 7.11
C LEU A 513 22.14 -29.39 7.12
N ALA A 514 22.40 -30.07 5.99
CA ALA A 514 22.34 -31.54 5.90
C ALA A 514 23.62 -32.23 6.36
N GLY A 515 24.60 -31.48 6.84
CA GLY A 515 25.91 -32.02 7.31
C GLY A 515 26.95 -32.17 6.21
N GLY A 516 26.73 -31.59 5.03
CA GLY A 516 27.71 -31.52 3.94
C GLY A 516 28.77 -30.44 4.17
N ALA A 517 29.77 -30.38 3.27
CA ALA A 517 30.85 -29.40 3.36
C ALA A 517 30.40 -27.93 3.13
N GLY A 518 29.20 -27.71 2.58
CA GLY A 518 28.72 -26.38 2.25
C GLY A 518 29.54 -25.70 1.14
N GLY A 519 29.43 -24.37 1.07
CA GLY A 519 30.23 -23.54 0.16
C GLY A 519 29.81 -23.58 -1.31
N LEU A 520 30.22 -22.57 -2.06
CA LEU A 520 29.91 -22.46 -3.50
C LEU A 520 30.90 -23.32 -4.32
N SER A 521 30.36 -24.17 -5.21
CA SER A 521 31.12 -25.01 -6.12
C SER A 521 30.66 -24.86 -7.58
N ALA A 522 31.54 -25.24 -8.50
CA ALA A 522 31.24 -25.25 -9.92
C ALA A 522 30.02 -26.12 -10.26
N ALA A 523 29.86 -27.27 -9.57
CA ALA A 523 28.70 -28.15 -9.78
C ALA A 523 27.38 -27.50 -9.37
N ARG A 524 27.33 -26.83 -8.21
CA ARG A 524 26.14 -26.10 -7.73
C ARG A 524 25.78 -24.93 -8.64
N LEU A 525 26.78 -24.21 -9.14
CA LEU A 525 26.55 -23.10 -10.09
C LEU A 525 26.01 -23.61 -11.43
N ARG A 526 26.56 -24.71 -11.99
CA ARG A 526 26.00 -25.30 -13.23
C ARG A 526 24.56 -25.75 -13.03
N SER A 527 24.25 -26.42 -11.93
CA SER A 527 22.88 -26.83 -11.60
C SER A 527 21.93 -25.63 -11.44
N ALA A 528 22.44 -24.54 -10.86
CA ALA A 528 21.66 -23.29 -10.75
C ALA A 528 21.40 -22.68 -12.13
N VAL A 529 22.38 -22.67 -13.05
CA VAL A 529 22.21 -22.22 -14.44
C VAL A 529 21.16 -23.06 -15.16
N GLU A 530 21.23 -24.39 -15.07
CA GLU A 530 20.27 -25.30 -15.72
C GLU A 530 18.84 -25.08 -15.19
N THR A 531 18.71 -24.88 -13.87
CA THR A 531 17.41 -24.65 -13.24
C THR A 531 16.82 -23.30 -13.65
N GLU A 532 17.64 -22.26 -13.69
CA GLU A 532 17.22 -20.92 -14.11
C GLU A 532 16.84 -20.90 -15.60
N ALA A 533 17.62 -21.58 -16.45
CA ALA A 533 17.32 -21.75 -17.87
C ALA A 533 15.95 -22.42 -18.06
N ARG A 534 15.70 -23.54 -17.36
CA ARG A 534 14.42 -24.27 -17.42
C ARG A 534 13.24 -23.41 -16.97
N GLN A 535 13.38 -22.65 -15.87
CA GLN A 535 12.34 -21.77 -15.40
C GLN A 535 12.04 -20.64 -16.38
N ASN A 536 13.05 -20.07 -17.00
CA ASN A 536 12.86 -19.08 -18.05
C ASN A 536 12.17 -19.66 -19.30
N GLU A 537 12.45 -20.91 -19.66
CA GLU A 537 11.75 -21.61 -20.73
C GLU A 537 10.27 -21.85 -20.40
N GLU A 538 9.93 -22.19 -19.15
CA GLU A 538 8.56 -22.39 -18.70
C GLU A 538 7.75 -21.10 -18.69
N ILE A 539 8.32 -19.99 -18.17
CA ILE A 539 7.67 -18.68 -18.12
C ILE A 539 7.45 -18.11 -19.53
N THR A 540 8.39 -18.32 -20.42
CA THR A 540 8.29 -17.93 -21.83
C THR A 540 7.33 -18.82 -22.63
N GLY A 541 6.60 -19.71 -21.98
CA GLY A 541 5.49 -20.50 -22.52
C GLY A 541 4.34 -19.72 -23.14
N ALA A 542 4.27 -18.40 -22.94
CA ALA A 542 3.38 -17.51 -23.68
C ALA A 542 3.84 -17.41 -25.14
N THR A 543 3.20 -18.19 -25.99
CA THR A 543 3.53 -18.48 -27.39
C THR A 543 3.17 -17.37 -28.38
N THR A 544 2.99 -16.13 -27.96
CA THR A 544 2.66 -15.05 -28.88
C THR A 544 3.92 -14.34 -29.40
N PRO A 545 3.97 -14.02 -30.71
CA PRO A 545 5.07 -13.25 -31.29
C PRO A 545 5.34 -11.94 -30.55
N GLU A 546 4.28 -11.31 -29.98
CA GLU A 546 4.38 -10.09 -29.18
C GLU A 546 5.12 -10.31 -27.84
N GLY A 547 4.90 -11.43 -27.18
CA GLY A 547 5.61 -11.80 -25.95
C GLY A 547 7.11 -11.93 -26.18
N TRP A 548 7.47 -12.60 -27.26
CA TRP A 548 8.87 -12.78 -27.65
C TRP A 548 9.54 -11.50 -28.15
N ALA A 549 8.82 -10.70 -28.94
CA ALA A 549 9.34 -9.38 -29.35
C ALA A 549 9.71 -8.51 -28.14
N ARG A 550 8.90 -8.54 -27.08
CA ARG A 550 9.19 -7.85 -25.81
C ARG A 550 10.46 -8.37 -25.14
N LEU A 551 10.62 -9.68 -25.11
CA LEU A 551 11.74 -10.34 -24.45
C LEU A 551 13.07 -10.08 -25.16
N ILE A 552 13.05 -10.04 -26.50
CA ILE A 552 14.25 -9.86 -27.34
C ILE A 552 14.56 -8.37 -27.58
N GLY A 553 13.57 -7.48 -27.37
CA GLY A 553 13.70 -6.06 -27.70
C GLY A 553 13.64 -5.78 -29.22
N THR A 554 12.88 -6.61 -29.97
CA THR A 554 12.67 -6.49 -31.41
C THR A 554 11.24 -6.04 -31.69
N ARG A 555 10.99 -5.41 -32.84
CA ARG A 555 9.63 -4.99 -33.24
C ARG A 555 8.77 -6.21 -33.57
N THR A 556 7.57 -6.28 -33.03
CA THR A 556 6.61 -7.38 -33.23
C THR A 556 6.33 -7.65 -34.71
N SER A 557 6.26 -6.60 -35.53
CA SER A 557 5.98 -6.70 -36.97
C SER A 557 7.06 -7.41 -37.80
N GLN A 558 8.20 -7.72 -37.20
CA GLN A 558 9.32 -8.40 -37.85
C GLN A 558 9.35 -9.90 -37.57
N ILE A 559 8.62 -10.40 -36.58
CA ILE A 559 8.61 -11.82 -36.21
C ILE A 559 7.48 -12.55 -36.93
N LEU A 560 7.82 -13.47 -37.82
CA LEU A 560 6.86 -14.29 -38.57
C LEU A 560 6.48 -15.56 -37.79
N SER A 561 7.45 -16.22 -37.20
CA SER A 561 7.21 -17.44 -36.43
C SER A 561 8.27 -17.63 -35.34
N VAL A 562 7.89 -18.34 -34.29
CA VAL A 562 8.77 -18.73 -33.18
C VAL A 562 8.58 -20.20 -32.93
N ARG A 563 9.67 -20.98 -32.98
CA ARG A 563 9.69 -22.41 -32.70
C ARG A 563 10.59 -22.71 -31.51
N ARG A 564 10.10 -23.47 -30.55
CA ARG A 564 10.93 -23.97 -29.45
C ARG A 564 11.86 -25.09 -29.93
N LEU A 565 13.10 -25.03 -29.46
CA LEU A 565 14.09 -26.05 -29.70
C LEU A 565 14.34 -26.93 -28.45
N GLY A 566 13.55 -26.74 -27.38
CA GLY A 566 13.72 -27.44 -26.11
C GLY A 566 13.58 -28.96 -26.25
N LYS A 567 14.39 -29.69 -25.49
CA LYS A 567 14.32 -31.14 -25.35
C LYS A 567 12.95 -31.51 -24.78
N GLU A 568 12.14 -32.26 -25.51
CA GLU A 568 11.02 -32.98 -24.92
C GLU A 568 11.57 -33.79 -23.73
N SER A 569 11.06 -33.45 -22.52
CA SER A 569 11.34 -34.27 -21.35
C SER A 569 10.71 -35.65 -21.54
N THR A 570 11.52 -36.63 -21.86
CA THR A 570 11.21 -38.05 -21.72
C THR A 570 10.99 -38.40 -20.25
#